data_af805fd4b0bfc4e2d17f406e2ac03dfe
#
_entry.id   af805fd4b0bfc4e2d17f406e2ac03dfe
#
_cell.length_a   1.000
_cell.length_b   1.000
_cell.length_c   1.000
_cell.angle_alpha   90.00
_cell.angle_beta   90.00
_cell.angle_gamma   90.00
#
_symmetry.space_group_name_H-M   'P 1'
#
loop_
_entity.id
_entity.type
_entity.pdbx_description
1 polymer ?
#
loop_
_entity_poly.entity_id
_entity_poly.type
_entity_poly.pdbx_seq_one_letter_code
_entity_poly.pdbx_strand_id
1 'polypeptide(L)'
;MLIMLPPSETKTRPSEVDGAPLDLDAMCMPQLGEARRTMLRAARRTAAGPEAAAHLGVPASAPELVGRMLHLEQEPTAPPLTVYSGVLYDQLAPDLVPVQGRDVLIQSALFGLVDAFRDRIPAYRLSSGSSLSRLGKAGSWWGKQLRPLASELCAAQARSASPLVIDCRSGGYRSMMSLRSGDGVRVLEVAPVQERAGVRKVISHDAKRYRGLVTQVLLDLDRAPTTAEDVVEAVGEGLDGQLRVELDGDRLLVVDHVS
;
A
#
# COMPACT_ATOMS: atom_id res chain seq x y z
N MET A 1 3.53 15.72 2.49
CA MET A 1 2.95 14.85 1.44
C MET A 1 2.70 13.47 2.01
N LEU A 2 1.57 12.85 1.69
CA LEU A 2 1.25 11.47 2.05
C LEU A 2 1.27 10.59 0.80
N ILE A 3 2.00 9.47 0.82
CA ILE A 3 2.01 8.46 -0.23
C ILE A 3 1.24 7.24 0.26
N MET A 4 0.25 6.80 -0.51
CA MET A 4 -0.58 5.64 -0.19
C MET A 4 -0.23 4.46 -1.11
N LEU A 5 0.29 3.38 -0.55
CA LEU A 5 0.68 2.19 -1.30
C LEU A 5 -0.32 1.03 -1.13
N PRO A 6 -0.49 0.18 -2.15
CA PRO A 6 -1.17 -1.10 -1.97
C PRO A 6 -0.24 -2.09 -1.27
N PRO A 7 -0.75 -3.14 -0.63
CA PRO A 7 0.08 -4.24 -0.16
C PRO A 7 0.54 -5.10 -1.35
N SER A 8 1.56 -5.92 -1.12
CA SER A 8 1.88 -7.03 -2.03
C SER A 8 1.34 -8.36 -1.51
N GLU A 9 1.04 -9.28 -2.42
CA GLU A 9 0.72 -10.66 -2.07
C GLU A 9 1.97 -11.45 -1.70
N THR A 10 3.10 -11.16 -2.35
CA THR A 10 4.42 -11.70 -2.01
C THR A 10 5.05 -10.91 -0.88
N LYS A 11 5.71 -11.62 0.02
CA LYS A 11 6.39 -11.03 1.18
C LYS A 11 7.66 -11.79 1.50
N THR A 12 8.72 -11.06 1.77
CA THR A 12 9.96 -11.58 2.32
C THR A 12 9.77 -11.84 3.81
N ARG A 13 10.07 -13.04 4.28
CA ARG A 13 10.04 -13.36 5.70
C ARG A 13 11.22 -12.67 6.39
N PRO A 14 10.98 -11.86 7.45
CA PRO A 14 12.06 -11.27 8.22
C PRO A 14 12.99 -12.33 8.84
N SER A 15 14.23 -11.94 9.13
CA SER A 15 15.16 -12.77 9.86
C SER A 15 14.69 -13.01 11.30
N GLU A 16 14.88 -14.22 11.82
CA GLU A 16 14.58 -14.53 13.23
C GLU A 16 15.54 -13.83 14.19
N VAL A 17 16.74 -13.51 13.74
CA VAL A 17 17.77 -12.84 14.56
C VAL A 17 17.40 -11.38 14.86
N ASP A 18 16.81 -10.68 13.88
CA ASP A 18 16.48 -9.25 13.97
C ASP A 18 14.98 -8.99 14.19
N GLY A 19 14.18 -10.05 14.21
CA GLY A 19 12.74 -9.99 14.26
C GLY A 19 12.18 -9.88 15.68
N ALA A 20 11.65 -8.70 16.05
CA ALA A 20 10.83 -8.58 17.26
C ALA A 20 9.48 -9.28 17.05
N PRO A 21 8.82 -9.74 18.12
CA PRO A 21 7.45 -10.24 18.05
C PRO A 21 6.47 -9.14 17.59
N LEU A 22 5.30 -9.57 17.09
CA LEU A 22 4.25 -8.64 16.68
C LEU A 22 3.66 -7.90 17.88
N ASP A 23 3.74 -6.58 17.86
CA ASP A 23 3.12 -5.69 18.84
C ASP A 23 2.07 -4.80 18.13
N LEU A 24 0.79 -5.12 18.31
CA LEU A 24 -0.31 -4.36 17.72
C LEU A 24 -0.54 -3.01 18.39
N ASP A 25 -0.10 -2.85 19.64
CA ASP A 25 -0.32 -1.64 20.43
C ASP A 25 0.74 -0.57 20.08
N ALA A 26 1.91 -0.98 19.59
CA ALA A 26 2.95 -0.09 19.09
C ALA A 26 2.69 0.42 17.66
N MET A 27 1.71 -0.15 16.94
CA MET A 27 1.44 0.22 15.54
C MET A 27 0.80 1.61 15.43
N CYS A 28 1.10 2.30 14.33
CA CYS A 28 0.44 3.57 13.97
C CYS A 28 -1.09 3.42 13.99
N MET A 29 -1.80 4.53 14.16
CA MET A 29 -3.28 4.55 14.21
C MET A 29 -3.85 3.60 15.28
N PRO A 30 -3.67 3.92 16.58
CA PRO A 30 -4.11 3.07 17.70
C PRO A 30 -5.62 2.81 17.68
N GLN A 31 -6.43 3.67 17.05
CA GLN A 31 -7.86 3.46 16.85
C GLN A 31 -8.19 2.21 16.02
N LEU A 32 -7.24 1.65 15.28
CA LEU A 32 -7.38 0.37 14.57
C LEU A 32 -7.01 -0.84 15.42
N GLY A 33 -6.54 -0.68 16.64
CA GLY A 33 -6.03 -1.76 17.48
C GLY A 33 -7.03 -2.92 17.66
N GLU A 34 -8.28 -2.64 18.04
CA GLU A 34 -9.29 -3.70 18.21
C GLU A 34 -9.69 -4.34 16.88
N ALA A 35 -9.73 -3.55 15.80
CA ALA A 35 -9.96 -4.08 14.46
C ALA A 35 -8.83 -5.04 14.04
N ARG A 36 -7.57 -4.70 14.29
CA ARG A 36 -6.41 -5.55 14.04
C ARG A 36 -6.48 -6.86 14.82
N ARG A 37 -6.78 -6.80 16.13
CA ARG A 37 -6.95 -8.01 16.97
C ARG A 37 -8.07 -8.91 16.43
N THR A 38 -9.19 -8.32 16.02
CA THR A 38 -10.32 -9.08 15.46
C THR A 38 -9.95 -9.75 14.14
N MET A 39 -9.26 -9.02 13.24
CA MET A 39 -8.79 -9.56 11.97
C MET A 39 -7.78 -10.69 12.17
N LEU A 40 -6.83 -10.51 13.10
CA LEU A 40 -5.80 -11.52 13.41
C LEU A 40 -6.44 -12.81 13.95
N ARG A 41 -7.38 -12.70 14.92
CA ARG A 41 -8.14 -13.85 15.43
C ARG A 41 -8.90 -14.58 14.32
N ALA A 42 -9.52 -13.84 13.40
CA ALA A 42 -10.24 -14.43 12.26
C ALA A 42 -9.31 -15.13 11.28
N ALA A 43 -8.17 -14.52 10.95
CA ALA A 43 -7.16 -15.09 10.07
C ALA A 43 -6.61 -16.41 10.64
N ARG A 44 -6.24 -16.44 11.92
CA ARG A 44 -5.79 -17.67 12.62
C ARG A 44 -6.87 -18.76 12.63
N ARG A 45 -8.13 -18.38 12.94
CA ARG A 45 -9.24 -19.36 12.91
C ARG A 45 -9.45 -19.91 11.50
N THR A 46 -9.32 -19.09 10.47
CA THR A 46 -9.41 -19.53 9.07
C THR A 46 -8.27 -20.47 8.73
N ALA A 47 -7.05 -20.17 9.16
CA ALA A 47 -5.87 -21.01 8.96
C ALA A 47 -6.00 -22.39 9.64
N ALA A 48 -6.74 -22.49 10.76
CA ALA A 48 -7.02 -23.74 11.45
C ALA A 48 -8.17 -24.55 10.82
N GLY A 49 -8.86 -24.00 9.83
CA GLY A 49 -10.03 -24.65 9.20
C GLY A 49 -9.64 -25.58 8.05
N PRO A 50 -10.60 -26.41 7.59
CA PRO A 50 -10.36 -27.46 6.59
C PRO A 50 -9.97 -26.91 5.20
N GLU A 51 -10.44 -25.73 4.82
CA GLU A 51 -10.17 -25.10 3.50
C GLU A 51 -9.27 -23.87 3.63
N ALA A 52 -8.35 -23.89 4.61
CA ALA A 52 -7.51 -22.76 4.95
C ALA A 52 -6.78 -22.16 3.74
N ALA A 53 -6.15 -22.98 2.91
CA ALA A 53 -5.40 -22.52 1.74
C ALA A 53 -6.29 -21.75 0.76
N ALA A 54 -7.47 -22.28 0.44
CA ALA A 54 -8.43 -21.65 -0.47
C ALA A 54 -8.96 -20.31 0.10
N HIS A 55 -9.35 -20.30 1.35
CA HIS A 55 -9.90 -19.12 2.01
C HIS A 55 -8.88 -17.99 2.17
N LEU A 56 -7.62 -18.31 2.51
CA LEU A 56 -6.53 -17.36 2.65
C LEU A 56 -5.94 -16.95 1.29
N GLY A 57 -6.16 -17.72 0.22
CA GLY A 57 -5.54 -17.53 -1.08
C GLY A 57 -4.07 -17.97 -1.10
N VAL A 58 -3.76 -19.05 -0.36
CA VAL A 58 -2.43 -19.68 -0.36
C VAL A 58 -2.26 -20.48 -1.64
N PRO A 59 -1.20 -20.24 -2.43
CA PRO A 59 -0.95 -21.01 -3.65
C PRO A 59 -0.51 -22.43 -3.31
N ALA A 60 -0.82 -23.39 -4.18
CA ALA A 60 -0.43 -24.79 -4.01
C ALA A 60 1.10 -24.98 -3.94
N SER A 61 1.87 -24.04 -4.51
CA SER A 61 3.34 -24.03 -4.48
C SER A 61 3.95 -23.60 -3.13
N ALA A 62 3.15 -23.10 -2.17
CA ALA A 62 3.64 -22.60 -0.90
C ALA A 62 2.69 -22.95 0.25
N PRO A 63 2.39 -24.24 0.49
CA PRO A 63 1.42 -24.70 1.49
C PRO A 63 1.83 -24.35 2.93
N GLU A 64 3.13 -24.16 3.19
CA GLU A 64 3.68 -23.77 4.49
C GLU A 64 3.16 -22.41 4.98
N LEU A 65 2.66 -21.56 4.07
CA LEU A 65 2.07 -20.26 4.44
C LEU A 65 0.81 -20.40 5.31
N VAL A 66 0.09 -21.53 5.24
CA VAL A 66 -1.02 -21.81 6.17
C VAL A 66 -0.50 -21.94 7.59
N GLY A 67 0.61 -22.68 7.78
CA GLY A 67 1.24 -22.84 9.08
C GLY A 67 1.72 -21.51 9.68
N ARG A 68 2.30 -20.62 8.86
CA ARG A 68 2.67 -19.26 9.31
C ARG A 68 1.46 -18.43 9.74
N MET A 69 0.34 -18.55 9.03
CA MET A 69 -0.89 -17.84 9.40
C MET A 69 -1.49 -18.32 10.73
N LEU A 70 -1.23 -19.56 11.14
CA LEU A 70 -1.59 -20.08 12.47
C LEU A 70 -0.77 -19.44 13.59
N HIS A 71 0.50 -19.14 13.32
CA HIS A 71 1.48 -18.71 14.32
C HIS A 71 1.96 -17.25 14.09
N LEU A 72 1.15 -16.41 13.43
CA LEU A 72 1.51 -15.04 13.04
C LEU A 72 2.09 -14.17 14.16
N GLU A 73 1.61 -14.35 15.40
CA GLU A 73 2.10 -13.59 16.56
C GLU A 73 3.53 -14.00 16.99
N GLN A 74 3.98 -15.16 16.53
CA GLN A 74 5.32 -15.71 16.81
C GLN A 74 6.28 -15.50 15.61
N GLU A 75 5.75 -15.12 14.45
CA GLU A 75 6.58 -14.83 13.29
C GLU A 75 7.39 -13.55 13.51
N PRO A 76 8.65 -13.52 13.04
CA PRO A 76 9.49 -12.33 13.13
C PRO A 76 8.90 -11.19 12.33
N THR A 77 9.04 -9.97 12.84
CA THR A 77 8.52 -8.75 12.22
C THR A 77 9.64 -7.84 11.75
N ALA A 78 9.35 -7.06 10.71
CA ALA A 78 10.23 -6.01 10.20
C ALA A 78 9.41 -4.83 9.67
N PRO A 79 10.05 -3.70 9.31
CA PRO A 79 9.36 -2.60 8.66
C PRO A 79 8.62 -3.06 7.41
N PRO A 80 7.37 -2.58 7.16
CA PRO A 80 6.57 -3.03 6.03
C PRO A 80 7.26 -2.93 4.67
N LEU A 81 8.09 -1.92 4.42
CA LEU A 81 8.84 -1.79 3.17
C LEU A 81 9.84 -2.93 2.93
N THR A 82 10.38 -3.54 3.98
CA THR A 82 11.29 -4.69 3.86
C THR A 82 10.56 -6.03 3.81
N VAL A 83 9.31 -6.06 4.25
CA VAL A 83 8.46 -7.25 4.22
C VAL A 83 7.73 -7.39 2.89
N TYR A 84 7.10 -6.33 2.39
CA TYR A 84 6.43 -6.39 1.09
C TYR A 84 7.45 -6.48 -0.03
N SER A 85 7.20 -7.36 -1.00
CA SER A 85 8.09 -7.61 -2.15
C SER A 85 7.28 -7.72 -3.45
N GLY A 86 7.96 -7.80 -4.59
CA GLY A 86 7.35 -7.91 -5.91
C GLY A 86 7.23 -6.56 -6.63
N VAL A 87 6.66 -6.56 -7.81
CA VAL A 87 6.80 -5.59 -8.91
C VAL A 87 6.80 -4.11 -8.50
N LEU A 88 5.97 -3.69 -7.55
CA LEU A 88 5.97 -2.31 -7.06
C LEU A 88 7.18 -2.06 -6.15
N TYR A 89 7.36 -2.95 -5.17
CA TYR A 89 8.37 -2.82 -4.13
C TYR A 89 9.78 -3.03 -4.65
N ASP A 90 9.93 -3.81 -5.74
CA ASP A 90 11.21 -4.03 -6.43
C ASP A 90 11.71 -2.76 -7.18
N GLN A 91 10.88 -1.71 -7.28
CA GLN A 91 11.28 -0.40 -7.80
C GLN A 91 11.81 0.53 -6.71
N LEU A 92 11.67 0.17 -5.44
CA LEU A 92 12.11 0.98 -4.31
C LEU A 92 13.52 0.58 -3.90
N ALA A 93 14.34 1.56 -3.53
CA ALA A 93 15.68 1.30 -3.03
C ALA A 93 15.61 0.46 -1.73
N PRO A 94 16.50 -0.52 -1.56
CA PRO A 94 16.44 -1.45 -0.42
C PRO A 94 16.78 -0.80 0.93
N ASP A 95 17.44 0.35 0.90
CA ASP A 95 17.94 1.11 2.05
C ASP A 95 17.15 2.40 2.32
N LEU A 96 15.90 2.47 1.80
CA LEU A 96 15.02 3.61 2.05
C LEU A 96 14.83 3.86 3.55
N VAL A 97 14.99 5.11 3.93
CA VAL A 97 14.75 5.62 5.28
C VAL A 97 13.59 6.64 5.29
N PRO A 98 12.98 6.91 6.44
CA PRO A 98 11.98 7.98 6.54
C PRO A 98 12.53 9.31 6.08
N VAL A 99 11.81 9.99 5.20
CA VAL A 99 12.19 11.30 4.65
C VAL A 99 11.29 12.38 5.23
N GLN A 100 11.86 13.47 5.68
CA GLN A 100 11.10 14.57 6.27
C GLN A 100 10.08 15.14 5.27
N GLY A 101 8.86 15.37 5.75
CA GLY A 101 7.75 15.89 4.94
C GLY A 101 7.07 14.87 4.02
N ARG A 102 7.45 13.59 4.12
CA ARG A 102 6.85 12.48 3.37
C ARG A 102 6.45 11.36 4.31
N ASP A 103 5.17 11.12 4.43
CA ASP A 103 4.63 9.96 5.13
C ASP A 103 4.23 8.89 4.11
N VAL A 104 4.54 7.65 4.37
CA VAL A 104 4.18 6.52 3.52
C VAL A 104 3.32 5.55 4.31
N LEU A 105 2.08 5.38 3.88
CA LEU A 105 1.16 4.41 4.46
C LEU A 105 0.85 3.30 3.47
N ILE A 106 0.90 2.06 3.94
CA ILE A 106 0.52 0.88 3.15
C ILE A 106 -0.83 0.38 3.64
N GLN A 107 -1.78 0.21 2.71
CA GLN A 107 -3.08 -0.34 3.05
C GLN A 107 -3.03 -1.87 3.05
N SER A 108 -2.91 -2.43 4.25
CA SER A 108 -2.73 -3.87 4.49
C SER A 108 -4.06 -4.62 4.54
N ALA A 109 -4.11 -5.83 3.96
CA ALA A 109 -5.27 -6.72 4.09
C ALA A 109 -5.40 -7.35 5.50
N LEU A 110 -4.31 -7.39 6.29
CA LEU A 110 -4.31 -7.94 7.64
C LEU A 110 -4.38 -6.85 8.72
N PHE A 111 -3.71 -5.70 8.50
CA PHE A 111 -3.53 -4.68 9.54
C PHE A 111 -4.26 -3.35 9.27
N GLY A 112 -5.00 -3.24 8.16
CA GLY A 112 -5.69 -2.01 7.75
C GLY A 112 -4.73 -0.98 7.15
N LEU A 113 -4.24 -0.04 7.94
CA LEU A 113 -3.18 0.89 7.54
C LEU A 113 -1.95 0.64 8.40
N VAL A 114 -0.77 0.67 7.78
CA VAL A 114 0.53 0.57 8.44
C VAL A 114 1.47 1.65 7.94
N ASP A 115 2.28 2.22 8.84
CA ASP A 115 3.39 3.10 8.47
C ASP A 115 4.50 2.24 7.85
N ALA A 116 4.94 2.65 6.67
CA ALA A 116 5.87 1.87 5.87
C ALA A 116 7.25 1.67 6.50
N PHE A 117 7.67 2.59 7.39
CA PHE A 117 8.99 2.63 8.00
C PHE A 117 8.97 2.28 9.49
N ARG A 118 7.93 2.72 10.23
CA ARG A 118 7.91 2.69 11.70
C ARG A 118 7.20 1.47 12.26
N ASP A 119 6.12 1.02 11.61
CA ASP A 119 5.43 -0.19 12.04
C ASP A 119 6.30 -1.43 11.79
N ARG A 120 5.95 -2.52 12.45
CA ARG A 120 6.58 -3.82 12.24
C ARG A 120 5.53 -4.88 11.98
N ILE A 121 5.67 -5.61 10.89
CA ILE A 121 4.73 -6.65 10.47
C ILE A 121 5.44 -7.97 10.14
N PRO A 122 4.80 -9.12 10.39
CA PRO A 122 5.30 -10.40 9.90
C PRO A 122 4.96 -10.59 8.41
N ALA A 123 5.63 -11.52 7.76
CA ALA A 123 5.21 -12.01 6.45
C ALA A 123 3.93 -12.85 6.58
N TYR A 124 2.83 -12.37 6.02
CA TYR A 124 1.52 -13.02 6.06
C TYR A 124 0.97 -13.29 4.66
N ARG A 125 0.02 -14.20 4.53
CA ARG A 125 -0.71 -14.45 3.29
C ARG A 125 -2.19 -14.13 3.46
N LEU A 126 -2.57 -12.96 2.99
CA LEU A 126 -3.94 -12.47 2.95
C LEU A 126 -4.08 -11.42 1.88
N SER A 127 -5.20 -11.41 1.16
CA SER A 127 -5.58 -10.36 0.21
C SER A 127 -6.94 -9.77 0.58
N SER A 128 -7.33 -8.68 -0.07
CA SER A 128 -8.68 -8.10 0.12
C SER A 128 -9.79 -9.09 -0.28
N GLY A 129 -9.50 -10.04 -1.16
CA GLY A 129 -10.42 -11.08 -1.60
C GLY A 129 -10.51 -12.30 -0.69
N SER A 130 -9.57 -12.48 0.24
CA SER A 130 -9.57 -13.63 1.16
C SER A 130 -10.84 -13.65 2.02
N SER A 131 -11.39 -14.86 2.23
CA SER A 131 -12.62 -15.09 3.00
C SER A 131 -12.26 -15.55 4.40
N LEU A 132 -12.61 -14.77 5.42
CA LEU A 132 -12.25 -15.04 6.80
C LEU A 132 -13.44 -15.54 7.61
N SER A 133 -13.18 -16.52 8.46
CA SER A 133 -14.17 -17.09 9.38
C SER A 133 -14.86 -16.01 10.20
N ARG A 134 -16.18 -15.93 10.12
CA ARG A 134 -17.06 -14.96 10.81
C ARG A 134 -16.94 -13.50 10.37
N LEU A 135 -16.02 -13.13 9.48
CA LEU A 135 -15.88 -11.75 8.98
C LEU A 135 -16.26 -11.60 7.50
N GLY A 136 -16.26 -12.70 6.74
CA GLY A 136 -16.42 -12.64 5.29
C GLY A 136 -15.17 -12.14 4.58
N LYS A 137 -15.30 -11.42 3.48
CA LYS A 137 -14.16 -10.91 2.72
C LYS A 137 -13.41 -9.84 3.48
N ALA A 138 -12.08 -9.99 3.59
CA ALA A 138 -11.21 -9.07 4.30
C ALA A 138 -11.37 -7.61 3.82
N GLY A 139 -11.46 -7.39 2.50
CA GLY A 139 -11.65 -6.05 1.93
C GLY A 139 -12.98 -5.41 2.33
N SER A 140 -14.07 -6.16 2.31
CA SER A 140 -15.39 -5.65 2.72
C SER A 140 -15.42 -5.31 4.21
N TRP A 141 -14.77 -6.11 5.03
CA TRP A 141 -14.68 -5.88 6.46
C TRP A 141 -13.83 -4.64 6.77
N TRP A 142 -12.62 -4.54 6.19
CA TRP A 142 -11.76 -3.37 6.35
C TRP A 142 -12.39 -2.08 5.81
N GLY A 143 -13.17 -2.17 4.73
CA GLY A 143 -13.87 -1.00 4.20
C GLY A 143 -14.80 -0.33 5.23
N LYS A 144 -15.39 -1.09 6.15
CA LYS A 144 -16.21 -0.55 7.24
C LYS A 144 -15.37 0.17 8.31
N GLN A 145 -14.16 -0.33 8.57
CA GLN A 145 -13.25 0.22 9.58
C GLN A 145 -12.47 1.43 9.09
N LEU A 146 -12.10 1.45 7.80
CA LEU A 146 -11.20 2.46 7.24
C LEU A 146 -11.93 3.69 6.67
N ARG A 147 -13.19 3.55 6.23
CA ARG A 147 -13.93 4.70 5.67
C ARG A 147 -14.00 5.92 6.59
N PRO A 148 -14.25 5.77 7.91
CA PRO A 148 -14.24 6.92 8.81
C PRO A 148 -12.91 7.66 8.86
N LEU A 149 -11.79 6.93 8.70
CA LEU A 149 -10.45 7.50 8.76
C LEU A 149 -10.06 8.29 7.50
N ALA A 150 -10.76 8.11 6.39
CA ALA A 150 -10.44 8.78 5.13
C ALA A 150 -10.49 10.31 5.26
N SER A 151 -11.54 10.85 5.88
CA SER A 151 -11.70 12.28 6.11
C SER A 151 -10.68 12.82 7.12
N GLU A 152 -10.37 12.06 8.17
CA GLU A 152 -9.36 12.44 9.16
C GLU A 152 -7.96 12.56 8.53
N LEU A 153 -7.59 11.59 7.69
CA LEU A 153 -6.33 11.61 6.94
C LEU A 153 -6.25 12.81 5.98
N CYS A 154 -7.31 13.05 5.20
CA CYS A 154 -7.37 14.19 4.30
C CYS A 154 -7.29 15.52 5.09
N ALA A 155 -8.02 15.66 6.18
CA ALA A 155 -7.98 16.85 7.02
C ALA A 155 -6.63 17.07 7.72
N ALA A 156 -5.95 16.00 8.11
CA ALA A 156 -4.60 16.08 8.65
C ALA A 156 -3.61 16.53 7.56
N GLN A 157 -3.72 15.95 6.37
CA GLN A 157 -2.86 16.28 5.24
C GLN A 157 -3.07 17.70 4.72
N ALA A 158 -4.30 18.23 4.74
CA ALA A 158 -4.61 19.61 4.37
C ALA A 158 -3.87 20.67 5.24
N ARG A 159 -3.52 20.29 6.47
CA ARG A 159 -2.77 21.16 7.39
C ARG A 159 -1.25 21.02 7.32
N SER A 160 -0.76 20.10 6.49
CA SER A 160 0.67 19.88 6.32
C SER A 160 1.30 20.91 5.38
N ALA A 161 2.64 21.04 5.41
CA ALA A 161 3.38 21.89 4.49
C ALA A 161 3.29 21.46 3.02
N SER A 162 2.89 20.21 2.77
CA SER A 162 2.64 19.66 1.44
C SER A 162 1.28 18.98 1.43
N PRO A 163 0.18 19.71 1.11
CA PRO A 163 -1.19 19.22 1.24
C PRO A 163 -1.59 18.28 0.08
N LEU A 164 -0.74 17.29 -0.17
CA LEU A 164 -0.87 16.34 -1.27
C LEU A 164 -0.98 14.91 -0.75
N VAL A 165 -1.87 14.13 -1.36
CA VAL A 165 -1.92 12.68 -1.23
C VAL A 165 -1.65 12.05 -2.60
N ILE A 166 -0.63 11.21 -2.68
CA ILE A 166 -0.29 10.43 -3.88
C ILE A 166 -0.84 9.02 -3.69
N ASP A 167 -1.91 8.69 -4.40
CA ASP A 167 -2.61 7.41 -4.25
C ASP A 167 -2.15 6.39 -5.29
N CYS A 168 -1.19 5.56 -4.90
CA CYS A 168 -0.64 4.46 -5.68
C CYS A 168 -1.43 3.15 -5.52
N ARG A 169 -2.52 3.13 -4.76
CA ARG A 169 -3.31 1.91 -4.53
C ARG A 169 -4.04 1.45 -5.78
N SER A 170 -4.33 0.15 -5.87
CA SER A 170 -5.23 -0.39 -6.89
C SER A 170 -6.69 -0.02 -6.59
N GLY A 171 -7.56 -0.09 -7.62
CA GLY A 171 -8.98 0.25 -7.48
C GLY A 171 -9.68 -0.50 -6.35
N GLY A 172 -9.35 -1.79 -6.15
CA GLY A 172 -9.91 -2.60 -5.05
C GLY A 172 -9.55 -2.06 -3.66
N TYR A 173 -8.31 -1.60 -3.48
CA TYR A 173 -7.88 -0.99 -2.20
C TYR A 173 -8.40 0.44 -2.04
N ARG A 174 -8.45 1.23 -3.12
CA ARG A 174 -9.07 2.56 -3.08
C ARG A 174 -10.55 2.51 -2.70
N SER A 175 -11.32 1.53 -3.20
CA SER A 175 -12.74 1.37 -2.85
C SER A 175 -13.00 1.03 -1.38
N MET A 176 -12.02 0.44 -0.68
CA MET A 176 -12.11 0.17 0.75
C MET A 176 -12.03 1.45 1.59
N MET A 177 -11.19 2.41 1.16
CA MET A 177 -11.00 3.72 1.79
C MET A 177 -10.75 4.75 0.70
N SER A 178 -11.81 5.42 0.26
CA SER A 178 -11.74 6.44 -0.78
C SER A 178 -11.24 7.76 -0.20
N LEU A 179 -10.06 8.21 -0.64
CA LEU A 179 -9.56 9.55 -0.39
C LEU A 179 -10.01 10.47 -1.53
N ARG A 180 -10.33 11.71 -1.23
CA ARG A 180 -10.85 12.67 -2.22
C ARG A 180 -10.22 14.03 -2.02
N SER A 181 -9.98 14.73 -3.12
CA SER A 181 -9.59 16.14 -3.12
C SER A 181 -10.71 17.00 -2.53
N GLY A 182 -10.34 18.06 -1.86
CA GLY A 182 -11.23 19.02 -1.22
C GLY A 182 -10.66 19.52 0.11
N ASP A 183 -11.26 20.57 0.67
CA ASP A 183 -10.92 21.11 1.98
C ASP A 183 -9.41 21.38 2.18
N GLY A 184 -8.74 21.87 1.12
CA GLY A 184 -7.32 22.24 1.18
C GLY A 184 -6.34 21.08 0.95
N VAL A 185 -6.79 19.88 0.58
CA VAL A 185 -5.94 18.75 0.19
C VAL A 185 -6.19 18.36 -1.28
N ARG A 186 -5.13 18.03 -2.00
CA ARG A 186 -5.21 17.45 -3.34
C ARG A 186 -4.84 15.97 -3.28
N VAL A 187 -5.71 15.12 -3.81
CA VAL A 187 -5.48 13.66 -3.92
C VAL A 187 -5.22 13.31 -5.38
N LEU A 188 -4.02 12.83 -5.68
CA LEU A 188 -3.62 12.44 -7.04
C LEU A 188 -3.59 10.91 -7.15
N GLU A 189 -4.48 10.36 -7.96
CA GLU A 189 -4.45 8.94 -8.32
C GLU A 189 -3.35 8.68 -9.35
N VAL A 190 -2.35 7.86 -9.02
CA VAL A 190 -1.35 7.41 -9.99
C VAL A 190 -1.99 6.42 -10.96
N ALA A 191 -2.18 6.86 -12.20
CA ALA A 191 -2.90 6.13 -13.25
C ALA A 191 -1.99 5.88 -14.46
N PRO A 192 -1.26 4.75 -14.50
CA PRO A 192 -0.45 4.38 -15.65
C PRO A 192 -1.30 4.07 -16.87
N VAL A 193 -0.91 4.63 -18.01
CA VAL A 193 -1.55 4.42 -19.31
C VAL A 193 -0.50 4.13 -20.36
N GLN A 194 -0.86 3.29 -21.31
CA GLN A 194 -0.06 3.02 -22.51
C GLN A 194 -0.66 3.78 -23.68
N GLU A 195 0.16 4.47 -24.43
CA GLU A 195 -0.25 5.16 -25.66
C GLU A 195 0.39 4.48 -26.86
N ARG A 196 -0.45 4.01 -27.80
CA ARG A 196 -0.03 3.42 -29.07
C ARG A 196 -0.83 4.04 -30.22
N ALA A 197 -0.13 4.61 -31.19
CA ALA A 197 -0.74 5.30 -32.33
C ALA A 197 -1.82 6.33 -31.92
N GLY A 198 -1.58 7.09 -30.86
CA GLY A 198 -2.50 8.11 -30.32
C GLY A 198 -3.69 7.55 -29.53
N VAL A 199 -3.79 6.22 -29.35
CA VAL A 199 -4.85 5.60 -28.56
C VAL A 199 -4.30 5.23 -27.16
N ARG A 200 -4.95 5.73 -26.11
CA ARG A 200 -4.58 5.45 -24.72
C ARG A 200 -5.38 4.29 -24.15
N LYS A 201 -4.68 3.38 -23.49
CA LYS A 201 -5.28 2.28 -22.72
C LYS A 201 -4.70 2.24 -21.32
N VAL A 202 -5.56 1.98 -20.32
CA VAL A 202 -5.12 1.76 -18.95
C VAL A 202 -4.24 0.51 -18.88
N ILE A 203 -3.06 0.63 -18.30
CA ILE A 203 -2.17 -0.51 -18.05
C ILE A 203 -2.69 -1.25 -16.83
N SER A 204 -2.92 -2.56 -16.97
CA SER A 204 -3.31 -3.40 -15.85
C SER A 204 -2.13 -4.23 -15.31
N HIS A 205 -1.28 -4.76 -16.19
CA HIS A 205 -0.24 -5.72 -15.79
C HIS A 205 0.97 -5.02 -15.17
N ASP A 206 1.49 -3.95 -15.82
CA ASP A 206 2.66 -3.22 -15.34
C ASP A 206 2.33 -2.00 -14.46
N ALA A 207 1.06 -1.75 -14.18
CA ALA A 207 0.64 -0.62 -13.36
C ALA A 207 1.34 -0.56 -12.00
N LYS A 208 1.71 -1.70 -11.44
CA LYS A 208 2.45 -1.77 -10.17
C LYS A 208 3.87 -1.22 -10.30
N ARG A 209 4.55 -1.51 -11.41
CA ARG A 209 5.90 -1.02 -11.69
C ARG A 209 5.92 0.51 -11.74
N TYR A 210 5.03 1.13 -12.52
CA TYR A 210 4.99 2.58 -12.64
C TYR A 210 4.65 3.29 -11.33
N ARG A 211 3.78 2.71 -10.50
CA ARG A 211 3.48 3.23 -9.16
C ARG A 211 4.69 3.16 -8.24
N GLY A 212 5.51 2.10 -8.36
CA GLY A 212 6.77 1.98 -7.64
C GLY A 212 7.77 3.05 -8.07
N LEU A 213 7.96 3.24 -9.41
CA LEU A 213 8.83 4.28 -9.95
C LEU A 213 8.44 5.68 -9.48
N VAL A 214 7.14 6.04 -9.56
CA VAL A 214 6.63 7.32 -9.04
C VAL A 214 6.93 7.46 -7.55
N THR A 215 6.72 6.40 -6.78
CA THR A 215 7.01 6.41 -5.34
C THR A 215 8.48 6.64 -5.07
N GLN A 216 9.37 5.95 -5.78
CA GLN A 216 10.82 6.11 -5.63
C GLN A 216 11.25 7.55 -5.94
N VAL A 217 10.86 8.08 -7.10
CA VAL A 217 11.17 9.47 -7.46
C VAL A 217 10.74 10.44 -6.37
N LEU A 218 9.51 10.33 -5.87
CA LEU A 218 9.00 11.23 -4.84
C LEU A 218 9.72 11.09 -3.49
N LEU A 219 10.27 9.94 -3.19
CA LEU A 219 11.06 9.72 -1.97
C LEU A 219 12.50 10.23 -2.11
N ASP A 220 13.05 10.28 -3.31
CA ASP A 220 14.42 10.75 -3.59
C ASP A 220 14.55 12.29 -3.66
N LEU A 221 13.44 13.01 -3.78
CA LEU A 221 13.48 14.47 -3.85
C LEU A 221 14.06 15.09 -2.58
N ASP A 222 14.79 16.17 -2.68
CA ASP A 222 15.27 16.95 -1.52
C ASP A 222 14.11 17.56 -0.71
N ARG A 223 13.04 17.98 -1.41
CA ARG A 223 11.85 18.61 -0.80
C ARG A 223 10.57 17.97 -1.31
N ALA A 224 9.58 17.87 -0.43
CA ALA A 224 8.26 17.42 -0.83
C ALA A 224 7.58 18.46 -1.76
N PRO A 225 7.01 18.04 -2.89
CA PRO A 225 6.15 18.87 -3.74
C PRO A 225 5.00 19.49 -2.94
N THR A 226 4.58 20.69 -3.29
CA THR A 226 3.48 21.39 -2.61
C THR A 226 2.23 21.54 -3.46
N THR A 227 2.38 21.42 -4.77
CA THR A 227 1.29 21.47 -5.77
C THR A 227 1.27 20.23 -6.63
N ALA A 228 0.17 20.01 -7.34
CA ALA A 228 0.06 18.91 -8.28
C ALA A 228 1.00 19.09 -9.48
N GLU A 229 1.22 20.33 -9.87
CA GLU A 229 2.12 20.72 -10.95
C GLU A 229 3.58 20.41 -10.58
N ASP A 230 4.00 20.71 -9.33
CA ASP A 230 5.32 20.31 -8.83
C ASP A 230 5.51 18.78 -8.88
N VAL A 231 4.45 18.01 -8.62
CA VAL A 231 4.50 16.54 -8.71
C VAL A 231 4.72 16.09 -10.16
N VAL A 232 4.03 16.71 -11.13
CA VAL A 232 4.21 16.39 -12.56
C VAL A 232 5.63 16.67 -13.00
N GLU A 233 6.16 17.85 -12.67
CA GLU A 233 7.52 18.26 -13.03
C GLU A 233 8.53 17.30 -12.42
N ALA A 234 8.49 17.11 -11.09
CA ALA A 234 9.45 16.28 -10.38
C ALA A 234 9.42 14.81 -10.82
N VAL A 235 8.23 14.24 -11.05
CA VAL A 235 8.11 12.86 -11.53
C VAL A 235 8.54 12.74 -12.99
N GLY A 236 8.21 13.74 -13.81
CA GLY A 236 8.65 13.78 -15.22
C GLY A 236 10.17 13.83 -15.36
N GLU A 237 10.84 14.68 -14.57
CA GLU A 237 12.30 14.77 -14.52
C GLU A 237 12.94 13.49 -13.96
N GLY A 238 12.43 12.96 -12.85
CA GLY A 238 12.98 11.77 -12.19
C GLY A 238 12.82 10.48 -12.99
N LEU A 239 11.93 10.47 -14.01
CA LEU A 239 11.76 9.36 -14.94
C LEU A 239 12.59 9.54 -16.25
N ASP A 240 13.54 10.49 -16.28
CA ASP A 240 14.49 10.73 -17.36
C ASP A 240 13.83 10.90 -18.75
N GLY A 241 12.60 11.42 -18.81
CA GLY A 241 11.84 11.59 -20.05
C GLY A 241 11.43 10.28 -20.75
N GLN A 242 11.68 9.12 -20.14
CA GLN A 242 11.26 7.83 -20.69
C GLN A 242 9.74 7.65 -20.65
N LEU A 243 9.10 8.33 -19.71
CA LEU A 243 7.65 8.33 -19.52
C LEU A 243 7.17 9.78 -19.46
N ARG A 244 6.05 10.06 -20.15
CA ARG A 244 5.43 11.37 -20.02
C ARG A 244 4.49 11.39 -18.82
N VAL A 245 4.55 12.46 -18.04
CA VAL A 245 3.70 12.66 -16.87
C VAL A 245 2.76 13.82 -17.08
N GLU A 246 1.47 13.62 -16.83
CA GLU A 246 0.41 14.62 -17.09
C GLU A 246 -0.62 14.60 -15.97
N LEU A 247 -1.33 15.72 -15.80
CA LEU A 247 -2.54 15.79 -14.98
C LEU A 247 -3.80 15.66 -15.86
N ASP A 248 -4.73 14.82 -15.40
CA ASP A 248 -6.09 14.73 -15.91
C ASP A 248 -7.05 14.78 -14.70
N GLY A 249 -7.49 15.98 -14.34
CA GLY A 249 -8.22 16.20 -13.10
C GLY A 249 -7.41 15.78 -11.88
N ASP A 250 -7.91 14.82 -11.10
CA ASP A 250 -7.23 14.23 -9.93
C ASP A 250 -6.38 13.00 -10.28
N ARG A 251 -6.05 12.80 -11.55
CA ARG A 251 -5.23 11.68 -12.00
C ARG A 251 -3.86 12.15 -12.44
N LEU A 252 -2.83 11.56 -11.86
CA LEU A 252 -1.45 11.66 -12.34
C LEU A 252 -1.24 10.55 -13.37
N LEU A 253 -1.36 10.90 -14.64
CA LEU A 253 -1.15 9.96 -15.75
C LEU A 253 0.35 9.74 -15.94
N VAL A 254 0.77 8.48 -15.93
CA VAL A 254 2.12 8.06 -16.32
C VAL A 254 2.00 7.36 -17.66
N VAL A 255 2.40 8.04 -18.72
CA VAL A 255 2.17 7.62 -20.09
C VAL A 255 3.39 6.92 -20.65
N ASP A 256 3.23 5.64 -20.97
CA ASP A 256 4.22 4.82 -21.65
C ASP A 256 3.93 4.77 -23.15
N HIS A 257 4.83 5.30 -23.95
CA HIS A 257 4.71 5.28 -25.42
C HIS A 257 5.26 3.97 -25.97
N VAL A 258 4.38 3.17 -26.56
CA VAL A 258 4.76 1.92 -27.21
C VAL A 258 4.66 2.09 -28.73
N SER A 259 5.76 1.87 -29.40
CA SER A 259 5.88 1.87 -30.88
C SER A 259 5.06 0.76 -31.55
#